data_6aa29492a69ab34571644211cb13e640
#
_entry.id   6aa29492a69ab34571644211cb13e640
#
_cell.length_a   1.000
_cell.length_b   1.000
_cell.length_c   1.000
_cell.angle_alpha   90.00
_cell.angle_beta   90.00
_cell.angle_gamma   90.00
#
_symmetry.space_group_name_H-M   'P 1'
#
loop_
_entity.id
_entity.type
_entity.pdbx_description
1 polymer ?
#
loop_
_entity_poly.entity_id
_entity_poly.type
_entity_poly.pdbx_seq_one_letter_code
_entity_poly.pdbx_strand_id
1 'polypeptide(L)'
;MSRKITFLTLFLWLMTLTFPVIAQQKADTTYTFRFVTQKDMFYVPWNGNDTELARLLECIENNKTTILDGKLPLLVDGYCNSLGSEAENLATAKIRANRVKSELIIRAEIKEEN
;
A
#
# COMPACT_ATOMS: atom_id res chain seq x y z
N MET A 1 9.48 49.97 6.89
CA MET A 1 9.31 49.22 5.64
C MET A 1 10.00 47.89 5.69
N SER A 2 11.24 47.80 6.07
CA SER A 2 11.96 46.53 6.13
C SER A 2 11.35 45.52 7.12
N ARG A 3 10.70 45.99 8.18
CA ARG A 3 10.03 45.13 9.16
C ARG A 3 8.87 44.34 8.58
N LYS A 4 8.14 44.96 7.67
CA LYS A 4 6.99 44.26 7.03
C LYS A 4 7.46 43.14 6.10
N ILE A 5 8.55 43.34 5.42
CA ILE A 5 9.15 42.36 4.57
C ILE A 5 9.63 41.14 5.40
N THR A 6 10.22 41.37 6.54
CA THR A 6 10.66 40.34 7.45
C THR A 6 9.48 39.48 7.95
N PHE A 7 8.37 40.12 8.26
CA PHE A 7 7.16 39.43 8.69
C PHE A 7 6.62 38.50 7.61
N LEU A 8 6.55 38.95 6.39
CA LEU A 8 6.10 38.15 5.27
C LEU A 8 6.99 36.97 5.03
N THR A 9 8.28 37.12 5.18
CA THR A 9 9.24 36.03 5.02
C THR A 9 9.01 34.95 6.07
N LEU A 10 8.78 35.32 7.33
CA LEU A 10 8.49 34.39 8.41
C LEU A 10 7.19 33.64 8.17
N PHE A 11 6.17 34.31 7.68
CA PHE A 11 4.88 33.69 7.39
C PHE A 11 5.00 32.63 6.30
N LEU A 12 5.71 32.93 5.24
CA LEU A 12 5.96 31.98 4.16
C LEU A 12 6.73 30.76 4.65
N TRP A 13 7.64 30.97 5.58
CA TRP A 13 8.43 29.88 6.16
C TRP A 13 7.57 28.90 6.94
N LEU A 14 6.58 29.39 7.67
CA LEU A 14 5.63 28.53 8.39
C LEU A 14 4.78 27.67 7.46
N MET A 15 4.45 28.17 6.29
CA MET A 15 3.66 27.43 5.32
C MET A 15 4.36 26.16 4.83
N THR A 16 5.67 26.14 4.75
CA THR A 16 6.42 24.98 4.28
C THR A 16 6.41 23.82 5.27
N LEU A 17 6.11 24.07 6.55
CA LEU A 17 6.07 23.03 7.57
C LEU A 17 4.90 22.07 7.43
N THR A 18 3.91 22.40 6.60
CA THR A 18 2.75 21.53 6.40
C THR A 18 3.03 20.38 5.42
N PHE A 19 4.06 20.43 4.59
CA PHE A 19 4.36 19.40 3.61
C PHE A 19 4.63 18.02 4.19
N PRO A 20 5.38 17.85 5.28
CA PRO A 20 5.62 16.52 5.86
C PRO A 20 4.36 15.80 6.28
N VAL A 21 3.33 16.53 6.71
CA VAL A 21 2.05 15.95 7.11
C VAL A 21 1.34 15.30 5.93
N ILE A 22 1.37 15.94 4.76
CA ILE A 22 0.76 15.41 3.54
C ILE A 22 1.47 14.13 3.10
N ALA A 23 2.79 14.07 3.20
CA ALA A 23 3.56 12.88 2.85
C ALA A 23 3.21 11.70 3.75
N GLN A 24 2.98 11.93 5.05
CA GLN A 24 2.60 10.88 6.00
C GLN A 24 1.23 10.29 5.67
N GLN A 25 0.28 11.10 5.22
CA GLN A 25 -1.06 10.62 4.87
C GLN A 25 -1.03 9.61 3.70
N LYS A 26 -0.10 9.78 2.76
CA LYS A 26 0.04 8.85 1.64
C LYS A 26 0.55 7.47 2.06
N ALA A 27 1.29 7.38 3.16
CA ALA A 27 1.84 6.13 3.66
C ALA A 27 0.78 5.19 4.24
N ASP A 28 -0.42 5.72 4.57
CA ASP A 28 -1.49 4.95 5.21
C ASP A 28 -2.56 4.49 4.22
N THR A 29 -2.28 4.51 2.93
CA THR A 29 -3.24 4.07 1.91
C THR A 29 -3.39 2.56 1.93
N THR A 30 -4.62 2.09 1.91
CA THR A 30 -4.95 0.67 1.91
C THR A 30 -5.50 0.26 0.55
N TYR A 31 -5.06 -0.91 0.10
CA TYR A 31 -5.53 -1.54 -1.13
C TYR A 31 -6.13 -2.89 -0.76
N THR A 32 -7.34 -3.16 -1.24
CA THR A 32 -8.08 -4.37 -0.89
C THR A 32 -8.32 -5.23 -2.13
N PHE A 33 -7.95 -6.49 -2.01
CA PHE A 33 -8.17 -7.49 -3.07
C PHE A 33 -9.18 -8.51 -2.60
N ARG A 34 -10.00 -8.98 -3.52
CA ARG A 34 -11.10 -9.89 -3.22
C ARG A 34 -10.81 -11.27 -3.81
N PHE A 35 -11.27 -12.28 -3.10
CA PHE A 35 -11.14 -13.67 -3.50
C PHE A 35 -12.52 -14.31 -3.59
N VAL A 36 -12.65 -15.27 -4.51
CA VAL A 36 -13.88 -16.06 -4.61
C VAL A 36 -14.08 -16.81 -3.30
N THR A 37 -15.30 -16.86 -2.79
CA THR A 37 -15.65 -17.54 -1.56
C THR A 37 -15.09 -18.98 -1.55
N GLN A 38 -14.41 -19.35 -0.46
CA GLN A 38 -13.79 -20.66 -0.26
C GLN A 38 -12.65 -20.99 -1.23
N LYS A 39 -12.14 -20.00 -1.98
CA LYS A 39 -11.01 -20.19 -2.91
C LYS A 39 -9.80 -19.39 -2.46
N ASP A 40 -8.62 -19.83 -2.90
CA ASP A 40 -7.35 -19.16 -2.59
C ASP A 40 -6.62 -18.63 -3.82
N MET A 41 -7.18 -18.82 -5.01
CA MET A 41 -6.60 -18.32 -6.25
C MET A 41 -6.84 -16.83 -6.42
N PHE A 42 -5.81 -16.11 -6.81
CA PHE A 42 -5.90 -14.66 -7.06
C PHE A 42 -6.31 -14.43 -8.52
N TYR A 43 -7.57 -14.11 -8.73
CA TYR A 43 -8.10 -13.77 -10.06
C TYR A 43 -8.02 -12.26 -10.26
N VAL A 44 -7.05 -11.81 -11.04
CA VAL A 44 -6.80 -10.38 -11.23
C VAL A 44 -7.99 -9.66 -11.87
N PRO A 45 -8.58 -10.14 -12.99
CA PRO A 45 -9.70 -9.41 -13.62
C PRO A 45 -11.05 -9.65 -12.93
N TRP A 46 -11.07 -10.08 -11.68
CA TRP A 46 -12.30 -10.42 -10.97
C TRP A 46 -12.62 -9.38 -9.88
N ASN A 47 -13.87 -8.93 -9.87
CA ASN A 47 -14.45 -8.08 -8.81
C ASN A 47 -13.63 -6.85 -8.47
N GLY A 48 -13.07 -6.18 -9.46
CA GLY A 48 -12.29 -4.95 -9.28
C GLY A 48 -10.84 -5.15 -8.93
N ASN A 49 -10.33 -6.39 -8.85
CA ASN A 49 -8.93 -6.66 -8.52
C ASN A 49 -7.97 -6.04 -9.54
N ASP A 50 -8.33 -6.02 -10.81
CA ASP A 50 -7.50 -5.44 -11.86
C ASP A 50 -7.30 -3.94 -11.66
N THR A 51 -8.36 -3.23 -11.34
CA THR A 51 -8.30 -1.78 -11.07
C THR A 51 -7.49 -1.50 -9.80
N GLU A 52 -7.73 -2.25 -8.75
CA GLU A 52 -7.03 -2.07 -7.48
C GLU A 52 -5.54 -2.41 -7.61
N LEU A 53 -5.21 -3.47 -8.33
CA LEU A 53 -3.82 -3.85 -8.59
C LEU A 53 -3.09 -2.77 -9.39
N ALA A 54 -3.74 -2.20 -10.40
CA ALA A 54 -3.16 -1.12 -11.19
C ALA A 54 -2.86 0.10 -10.32
N ARG A 55 -3.77 0.46 -9.42
CA ARG A 55 -3.57 1.57 -8.47
C ARG A 55 -2.40 1.29 -7.52
N LEU A 56 -2.30 0.08 -7.01
CA LEU A 56 -1.21 -0.31 -6.13
C LEU A 56 0.13 -0.30 -6.86
N LEU A 57 0.18 -0.84 -8.06
CA LEU A 57 1.42 -0.85 -8.86
C LEU A 57 1.90 0.56 -9.19
N GLU A 58 0.98 1.48 -9.47
CA GLU A 58 1.32 2.88 -9.68
C GLU A 58 1.87 3.51 -8.41
N CYS A 59 1.27 3.24 -7.27
CA CYS A 59 1.75 3.72 -5.97
C CYS A 59 3.16 3.19 -5.67
N ILE A 60 3.41 1.91 -5.92
CA ILE A 60 4.72 1.30 -5.72
C ILE A 60 5.75 1.97 -6.64
N GLU A 61 5.43 2.17 -7.90
CA GLU A 61 6.35 2.81 -8.84
C GLU A 61 6.70 4.24 -8.42
N ASN A 62 5.71 5.00 -7.97
CA ASN A 62 5.92 6.37 -7.50
C ASN A 62 6.73 6.45 -6.21
N ASN A 63 6.80 5.37 -5.43
CA ASN A 63 7.50 5.33 -4.15
C ASN A 63 8.59 4.25 -4.11
N LYS A 64 9.02 3.78 -5.27
CA LYS A 64 9.88 2.60 -5.36
C LYS A 64 11.20 2.73 -4.59
N THR A 65 11.86 3.86 -4.70
CA THR A 65 13.12 4.09 -3.99
C THR A 65 12.91 3.98 -2.48
N THR A 66 11.87 4.60 -1.96
CA THR A 66 11.55 4.58 -0.54
C THR A 66 11.19 3.18 -0.06
N ILE A 67 10.49 2.41 -0.89
CA ILE A 67 10.13 1.03 -0.58
C ILE A 67 11.39 0.15 -0.56
N LEU A 68 12.23 0.24 -1.57
CA LEU A 68 13.45 -0.56 -1.66
C LEU A 68 14.44 -0.22 -0.55
N ASP A 69 14.44 1.02 -0.07
CA ASP A 69 15.27 1.45 1.06
C ASP A 69 14.74 0.95 2.41
N GLY A 70 13.58 0.33 2.44
CA GLY A 70 12.97 -0.15 3.67
C GLY A 70 12.28 0.92 4.51
N LYS A 71 12.15 2.13 4.00
CA LYS A 71 11.52 3.24 4.72
C LYS A 71 10.00 3.26 4.60
N LEU A 72 9.46 2.56 3.62
CA LEU A 72 8.02 2.45 3.39
C LEU A 72 7.69 0.97 3.15
N PRO A 73 7.49 0.19 4.23
CA PRO A 73 7.19 -1.23 4.09
C PRO A 73 5.78 -1.46 3.55
N LEU A 74 5.63 -2.52 2.76
CA LEU A 74 4.35 -2.99 2.28
C LEU A 74 3.86 -4.10 3.19
N LEU A 75 2.71 -3.92 3.82
CA LEU A 75 2.13 -4.92 4.70
C LEU A 75 1.01 -5.63 3.96
N VAL A 76 1.05 -6.95 3.96
CA VAL A 76 0.06 -7.79 3.27
C VAL A 76 -0.62 -8.70 4.28
N ASP A 77 -1.92 -8.49 4.49
CA ASP A 77 -2.73 -9.29 5.39
C ASP A 77 -3.75 -10.08 4.58
N GLY A 78 -3.94 -11.34 4.95
CA GLY A 78 -4.94 -12.20 4.36
C GLY A 78 -6.09 -12.48 5.32
N TYR A 79 -7.29 -12.63 4.77
CA TYR A 79 -8.49 -12.93 5.55
C TYR A 79 -9.28 -14.07 4.90
N CYS A 80 -9.84 -14.92 5.73
CA CYS A 80 -10.80 -15.93 5.31
C CYS A 80 -11.68 -16.27 6.51
N ASN A 81 -13.01 -16.33 6.28
CA ASN A 81 -13.99 -16.67 7.31
C ASN A 81 -15.09 -17.59 6.80
N SER A 82 -14.90 -18.18 5.61
CA SER A 82 -15.95 -18.93 4.93
C SER A 82 -15.78 -20.44 4.98
N LEU A 83 -14.73 -20.93 5.63
CA LEU A 83 -14.47 -22.37 5.74
C LEU A 83 -14.98 -22.94 7.09
N GLY A 84 -14.91 -24.25 7.24
CA GLY A 84 -15.52 -24.94 8.36
C GLY A 84 -14.79 -24.81 9.69
N SER A 85 -13.52 -24.42 9.71
CA SER A 85 -12.74 -24.31 10.94
C SER A 85 -11.83 -23.09 10.91
N GLU A 86 -11.42 -22.65 12.11
CA GLU A 86 -10.45 -21.56 12.27
C GLU A 86 -9.10 -21.90 11.64
N ALA A 87 -8.66 -23.14 11.78
CA ALA A 87 -7.40 -23.59 11.22
C ALA A 87 -7.41 -23.52 9.69
N GLU A 88 -8.50 -23.95 9.06
CA GLU A 88 -8.67 -23.86 7.62
C GLU A 88 -8.73 -22.42 7.13
N ASN A 89 -9.46 -21.56 7.85
CA ASN A 89 -9.55 -20.14 7.55
C ASN A 89 -8.18 -19.46 7.63
N LEU A 90 -7.40 -19.76 8.64
CA LEU A 90 -6.07 -19.19 8.81
C LEU A 90 -5.12 -19.64 7.70
N ALA A 91 -5.13 -20.93 7.36
CA ALA A 91 -4.30 -21.47 6.29
C ALA A 91 -4.63 -20.83 4.95
N THR A 92 -5.91 -20.68 4.63
CA THR A 92 -6.35 -20.03 3.40
C THR A 92 -6.01 -18.54 3.37
N ALA A 93 -6.15 -17.86 4.48
CA ALA A 93 -5.77 -16.45 4.60
C ALA A 93 -4.29 -16.24 4.28
N LYS A 94 -3.42 -17.12 4.79
CA LYS A 94 -1.99 -17.07 4.51
C LYS A 94 -1.69 -17.31 3.03
N ILE A 95 -2.35 -18.27 2.41
CA ILE A 95 -2.19 -18.55 0.98
C ILE A 95 -2.62 -17.35 0.16
N ARG A 96 -3.76 -16.75 0.48
CA ARG A 96 -4.25 -15.56 -0.21
C ARG A 96 -3.26 -14.40 -0.12
N ALA A 97 -2.72 -14.14 1.05
CA ALA A 97 -1.70 -13.11 1.23
C ALA A 97 -0.45 -13.39 0.39
N ASN A 98 0.00 -14.64 0.36
CA ASN A 98 1.17 -15.05 -0.43
C ASN A 98 0.92 -14.94 -1.93
N ARG A 99 -0.31 -15.18 -2.40
CA ARG A 99 -0.66 -15.00 -3.81
C ARG A 99 -0.49 -13.55 -4.23
N VAL A 100 -0.98 -12.62 -3.40
CA VAL A 100 -0.84 -11.18 -3.67
C VAL A 100 0.63 -10.76 -3.61
N LYS A 101 1.37 -11.22 -2.60
CA LYS A 101 2.81 -10.94 -2.49
C LYS A 101 3.57 -11.38 -3.73
N SER A 102 3.30 -12.58 -4.22
CA SER A 102 3.96 -13.12 -5.41
C SER A 102 3.71 -12.25 -6.65
N GLU A 103 2.48 -11.77 -6.82
CA GLU A 103 2.16 -10.87 -7.92
C GLU A 103 2.93 -9.55 -7.81
N LEU A 104 3.06 -9.00 -6.61
CA LEU A 104 3.79 -7.75 -6.40
C LEU A 104 5.29 -7.92 -6.65
N ILE A 105 5.87 -9.02 -6.22
CA ILE A 105 7.28 -9.31 -6.45
C ILE A 105 7.58 -9.41 -7.95
N ILE A 106 6.73 -10.10 -8.69
CA ILE A 106 6.92 -10.31 -10.12
C ILE A 106 6.64 -9.03 -10.92
N ARG A 107 5.54 -8.35 -10.63
CA ARG A 107 5.08 -7.21 -11.43
C ARG A 107 5.75 -5.89 -11.05
N ALA A 108 6.05 -5.68 -9.78
CA ALA A 108 6.61 -4.43 -9.28
C ALA A 108 8.13 -4.48 -9.09
N GLU A 109 8.75 -5.62 -9.30
CA GLU A 109 10.20 -5.81 -9.16
C GLU A 109 10.70 -5.42 -7.77
N ILE A 110 9.95 -5.74 -6.74
CA ILE A 110 10.34 -5.59 -5.35
C ILE A 110 10.71 -6.96 -4.77
N LYS A 111 11.27 -6.97 -3.57
CA LYS A 111 11.68 -8.20 -2.89
C LYS A 111 10.72 -8.53 -1.75
N GLU A 112 10.72 -9.80 -1.32
CA GLU A 112 9.84 -10.23 -0.23
C GLU A 112 10.07 -9.43 1.05
N GLU A 113 11.31 -9.02 1.31
CA GLU A 113 11.65 -8.21 2.48
C GLU A 113 11.12 -6.78 2.45
N ASN A 114 10.65 -6.31 1.31
CA ASN A 114 10.07 -4.98 1.16
C ASN A 114 8.60 -4.95 1.57
#